data_ad83ead42448818d7bbe4ac373d01889
#
_entry.id   ad83ead42448818d7bbe4ac373d01889
#
_cell.length_a   1.000
_cell.length_b   1.000
_cell.length_c   1.000
_cell.angle_alpha   90.00
_cell.angle_beta   90.00
_cell.angle_gamma   90.00
#
_symmetry.space_group_name_H-M   'P 1'
#
loop_
_entity.id
_entity.type
_entity.pdbx_description
1 polymer ?
#
loop_
_entity_poly.entity_id
_entity_poly.type
_entity_poly.pdbx_seq_one_letter_code
_entity_poly.pdbx_strand_id
1 'polypeptide(L)'
;MGQVEDTVGPNQRKPLVPVIGMGLLLFLAGVAIGQAWNGRWFRADEPRPPKSESEISAERIEGFMTWYYENQQTTFSNTYWRGMRVIKVPLDAWIFQEIIHENPPDVLIETGSYKGGSANYFASLFDMEKRGRILTVELENFTDRPRHPRITYFTGSSVSPEILQSFKKSIRPGEKVMVTLDSDHHKDHVLKELQLYSSLVTVGDYLVVEDSIKNPNYPGAMEAVEEFLKNNSNYVADKSREKFGFTANPNGWLKRIR
;
A
#
# COMPACT_ATOMS: atom_id res chain seq x y z
N MET A 1 18.00 60.81 -32.58
CA MET A 1 18.06 62.24 -32.22
C MET A 1 17.44 62.37 -30.84
N GLY A 2 18.16 62.87 -29.83
CA GLY A 2 17.71 63.18 -28.49
C GLY A 2 18.58 62.53 -27.44
N GLN A 3 19.79 63.03 -27.22
CA GLN A 3 20.62 62.82 -26.04
C GLN A 3 20.02 63.62 -24.88
N VAL A 4 20.05 63.07 -23.66
CA VAL A 4 19.92 63.84 -22.43
C VAL A 4 21.10 63.47 -21.53
N GLU A 5 21.78 64.53 -21.13
CA GLU A 5 23.07 64.57 -20.43
C GLU A 5 22.94 64.11 -18.95
N ASP A 6 24.01 63.46 -18.49
CA ASP A 6 24.36 63.26 -17.08
C ASP A 6 24.74 64.54 -16.38
N THR A 7 24.18 64.85 -15.22
CA THR A 7 24.73 65.78 -14.28
C THR A 7 25.03 65.13 -12.95
N VAL A 8 26.33 64.94 -12.68
CA VAL A 8 26.90 64.47 -11.42
C VAL A 8 26.96 65.66 -10.39
N GLY A 9 26.28 65.51 -9.26
CA GLY A 9 26.34 66.43 -8.13
C GLY A 9 27.27 65.90 -7.00
N PRO A 10 27.82 66.76 -6.13
CA PRO A 10 29.04 66.47 -5.37
C PRO A 10 28.82 65.60 -4.11
N ASN A 11 29.80 64.78 -3.91
CA ASN A 11 30.13 63.85 -2.82
C ASN A 11 30.07 64.49 -1.41
N GLN A 12 29.08 64.10 -0.57
CA GLN A 12 29.09 64.35 0.86
C GLN A 12 29.46 63.07 1.61
N ARG A 13 30.68 63.02 2.11
CA ARG A 13 31.15 61.98 3.03
C ARG A 13 30.47 62.16 4.40
N LYS A 14 29.60 61.17 4.80
CA LYS A 14 29.10 61.03 6.17
C LYS A 14 30.14 60.32 7.02
N PRO A 15 30.33 60.67 8.31
CA PRO A 15 31.29 60.02 9.18
C PRO A 15 30.97 58.58 9.47
N LEU A 16 31.99 57.73 9.47
CA LEU A 16 31.92 56.32 9.90
C LEU A 16 31.67 56.29 11.43
N VAL A 17 30.50 55.85 11.83
CA VAL A 17 30.19 55.46 13.20
C VAL A 17 30.70 54.01 13.39
N PRO A 18 31.41 53.67 14.45
CA PRO A 18 31.95 52.32 14.62
C PRO A 18 30.84 51.30 14.88
N VAL A 19 30.67 50.37 13.96
CA VAL A 19 29.65 49.31 13.97
C VAL A 19 30.02 48.15 14.96
N ILE A 20 30.98 48.32 15.85
CA ILE A 20 31.49 47.25 16.72
C ILE A 20 30.57 46.93 17.90
N GLY A 21 29.73 47.89 18.34
CA GLY A 21 28.84 47.67 19.47
C GLY A 21 27.51 46.94 19.17
N MET A 22 27.04 47.04 17.92
CA MET A 22 25.71 46.52 17.56
C MET A 22 25.73 45.04 17.16
N GLY A 23 26.89 44.54 16.67
CA GLY A 23 27.06 43.13 16.32
C GLY A 23 27.07 42.20 17.53
N LEU A 24 27.67 42.63 18.64
CA LEU A 24 27.76 41.83 19.87
C LEU A 24 26.41 41.74 20.60
N LEU A 25 25.63 42.82 20.60
CA LEU A 25 24.28 42.82 21.16
C LEU A 25 23.30 41.96 20.35
N LEU A 26 23.42 41.98 19.03
CA LEU A 26 22.60 41.11 18.16
C LEU A 26 23.02 39.64 18.25
N PHE A 27 24.30 39.35 18.46
CA PHE A 27 24.80 37.99 18.68
C PHE A 27 24.35 37.44 20.03
N LEU A 28 24.42 38.25 21.10
CA LEU A 28 23.94 37.84 22.43
C LEU A 28 22.41 37.71 22.48
N ALA A 29 21.66 38.57 21.79
CA ALA A 29 20.21 38.44 21.62
C ALA A 29 19.84 37.20 20.79
N GLY A 30 20.60 36.92 19.72
CA GLY A 30 20.44 35.74 18.89
C GLY A 30 20.73 34.45 19.64
N VAL A 31 21.75 34.40 20.50
CA VAL A 31 22.06 33.24 21.35
C VAL A 31 21.01 33.08 22.45
N ALA A 32 20.52 34.15 23.07
CA ALA A 32 19.48 34.09 24.08
C ALA A 32 18.12 33.63 23.48
N ILE A 33 17.80 34.14 22.29
CA ILE A 33 16.60 33.68 21.54
C ILE A 33 16.80 32.24 21.06
N GLY A 34 18.00 31.88 20.58
CA GLY A 34 18.31 30.51 20.17
C GLY A 34 18.22 29.50 21.33
N GLN A 35 18.66 29.87 22.54
CA GLN A 35 18.53 29.00 23.72
C GLN A 35 17.09 28.95 24.26
N ALA A 36 16.31 30.01 24.14
CA ALA A 36 14.89 30.01 24.46
C ALA A 36 14.07 29.23 23.42
N TRP A 37 14.51 29.24 22.17
CA TRP A 37 13.88 28.45 21.09
C TRP A 37 14.24 26.96 21.15
N ASN A 38 15.48 26.59 21.48
CA ASN A 38 15.87 25.19 21.66
C ASN A 38 15.13 24.46 22.82
N GLY A 39 14.52 25.19 23.73
CA GLY A 39 13.81 24.59 24.87
C GLY A 39 12.32 24.33 24.63
N ARG A 40 11.69 24.95 23.61
CA ARG A 40 10.21 24.89 23.46
C ARG A 40 9.68 24.56 22.06
N TRP A 41 10.47 24.70 20.99
CA TRP A 41 9.93 24.58 19.64
C TRP A 41 10.49 23.42 18.80
N PHE A 42 11.55 22.78 19.27
CA PHE A 42 12.15 21.58 18.66
C PHE A 42 12.30 20.43 19.66
N ARG A 43 11.37 20.26 20.59
CA ARG A 43 11.01 18.90 20.86
C ARG A 43 10.27 18.47 19.59
N ALA A 44 10.93 17.71 18.74
CA ALA A 44 10.21 16.76 17.90
C ALA A 44 9.19 16.14 18.86
N ASP A 45 7.90 16.41 18.63
CA ASP A 45 6.87 15.72 19.39
C ASP A 45 7.27 14.25 19.29
N GLU A 46 7.64 13.67 20.42
CA GLU A 46 7.78 12.20 20.47
C GLU A 46 6.49 11.72 19.85
N PRO A 47 6.55 10.85 18.81
CA PRO A 47 5.34 10.44 18.13
C PRO A 47 4.40 9.99 19.22
N ARG A 48 3.28 10.68 19.37
CA ARG A 48 2.27 10.30 20.38
C ARG A 48 2.06 8.81 20.16
N PRO A 49 2.12 8.01 21.22
CA PRO A 49 1.86 6.59 21.07
C PRO A 49 0.56 6.46 20.27
N PRO A 50 0.51 5.58 19.26
CA PRO A 50 -0.70 5.41 18.46
C PRO A 50 -1.85 5.25 19.44
N LYS A 51 -2.92 6.03 19.23
CA LYS A 51 -4.11 5.90 20.05
C LYS A 51 -4.45 4.42 20.10
N SER A 52 -4.71 3.87 21.28
CA SER A 52 -5.16 2.50 21.44
C SER A 52 -6.39 2.23 20.58
N GLU A 53 -6.62 1.00 20.14
CA GLU A 53 -7.80 0.59 19.35
C GLU A 53 -9.12 1.09 20.00
N SER A 54 -9.15 1.23 21.34
CA SER A 54 -10.27 1.80 22.09
C SER A 54 -10.49 3.30 21.85
N GLU A 55 -9.52 4.04 21.34
CA GLU A 55 -9.64 5.48 21.05
C GLU A 55 -10.08 5.77 19.61
N ILE A 56 -9.99 4.78 18.73
CA ILE A 56 -10.57 4.84 17.38
C ILE A 56 -11.92 4.16 17.51
N SER A 57 -13.00 4.94 17.65
CA SER A 57 -14.30 4.30 17.78
C SER A 57 -14.58 3.44 16.54
N ALA A 58 -14.87 2.16 16.74
CA ALA A 58 -15.25 1.23 15.68
C ALA A 58 -16.34 1.81 14.76
N GLU A 59 -17.28 2.55 15.37
CA GLU A 59 -18.36 3.26 14.69
C GLU A 59 -17.85 4.32 13.66
N ARG A 60 -16.76 5.02 13.95
CA ARG A 60 -16.21 6.01 13.02
C ARG A 60 -15.55 5.34 11.82
N ILE A 61 -14.86 4.23 12.05
CA ILE A 61 -14.25 3.45 10.97
C ILE A 61 -15.36 2.84 10.11
N GLU A 62 -16.35 2.22 10.72
CA GLU A 62 -17.49 1.64 10.02
C GLU A 62 -18.26 2.68 9.19
N GLY A 63 -18.52 3.86 9.76
CA GLY A 63 -19.15 4.97 9.05
C GLY A 63 -18.30 5.47 7.89
N PHE A 64 -16.98 5.58 8.05
CA PHE A 64 -16.06 5.93 6.96
C PHE A 64 -16.03 4.86 5.88
N MET A 65 -15.98 3.58 6.26
CA MET A 65 -16.00 2.46 5.31
C MET A 65 -17.28 2.45 4.49
N THR A 66 -18.42 2.59 5.15
CA THR A 66 -19.72 2.67 4.48
C THR A 66 -19.72 3.80 3.45
N TRP A 67 -19.33 5.02 3.87
CA TRP A 67 -19.24 6.15 2.96
C TRP A 67 -18.27 5.89 1.79
N TYR A 68 -17.11 5.29 2.06
CA TYR A 68 -16.07 5.03 1.07
C TYR A 68 -16.56 4.09 -0.04
N TYR A 69 -17.29 3.03 0.33
CA TYR A 69 -17.85 2.07 -0.62
C TYR A 69 -19.11 2.59 -1.32
N GLU A 70 -19.96 3.35 -0.64
CA GLU A 70 -21.12 4.01 -1.28
C GLU A 70 -20.69 5.03 -2.34
N ASN A 71 -19.53 5.65 -2.14
CA ASN A 71 -18.95 6.61 -3.08
C ASN A 71 -17.86 5.99 -3.97
N GLN A 72 -17.94 4.71 -4.27
CA GLN A 72 -16.92 3.95 -5.00
C GLN A 72 -16.44 4.60 -6.29
N GLN A 73 -17.30 5.29 -7.02
CA GLN A 73 -16.95 5.96 -8.28
C GLN A 73 -15.95 7.11 -8.11
N THR A 74 -15.86 7.69 -6.93
CA THR A 74 -14.92 8.77 -6.59
C THR A 74 -13.81 8.32 -5.63
N THR A 75 -13.94 7.12 -5.06
CA THR A 75 -12.98 6.52 -4.12
C THR A 75 -12.21 5.37 -4.77
N PHE A 76 -12.34 4.13 -4.26
CA PHE A 76 -11.48 3.02 -4.67
C PHE A 76 -11.64 2.60 -6.14
N SER A 77 -12.81 2.78 -6.74
CA SER A 77 -12.98 2.54 -8.18
C SER A 77 -12.31 3.61 -9.05
N ASN A 78 -11.82 4.70 -8.47
CA ASN A 78 -11.15 5.81 -9.14
C ASN A 78 -9.67 5.93 -8.69
N THR A 79 -9.06 4.83 -8.32
CA THR A 79 -7.64 4.77 -7.99
C THR A 79 -6.82 4.37 -9.20
N TYR A 80 -5.69 5.07 -9.40
CA TYR A 80 -4.82 4.85 -10.54
C TYR A 80 -3.37 4.69 -10.12
N TRP A 81 -2.69 3.74 -10.74
CA TRP A 81 -1.24 3.59 -10.65
C TRP A 81 -0.63 3.83 -12.04
N ARG A 82 0.16 4.92 -12.16
CA ARG A 82 0.82 5.29 -13.42
C ARG A 82 -0.13 5.33 -14.63
N GLY A 83 -1.34 5.85 -14.41
CA GLY A 83 -2.38 5.95 -15.44
C GLY A 83 -3.26 4.71 -15.63
N MET A 84 -2.92 3.57 -15.00
CA MET A 84 -3.78 2.39 -14.98
C MET A 84 -4.71 2.40 -13.78
N ARG A 85 -5.98 2.08 -14.01
CA ARG A 85 -6.98 1.93 -12.95
C ARG A 85 -6.71 0.65 -12.15
N VAL A 86 -6.52 0.76 -10.83
CA VAL A 86 -6.10 -0.35 -9.96
C VAL A 86 -7.27 -0.97 -9.20
N ILE A 87 -8.26 -0.19 -8.79
CA ILE A 87 -9.43 -0.63 -8.00
C ILE A 87 -8.98 -1.27 -6.68
N LYS A 88 -8.10 -0.59 -5.94
CA LYS A 88 -7.67 -1.02 -4.61
C LYS A 88 -7.74 0.15 -3.63
N VAL A 89 -7.96 -0.16 -2.37
CA VAL A 89 -7.79 0.81 -1.29
C VAL A 89 -6.31 1.24 -1.23
N PRO A 90 -5.99 2.53 -1.33
CA PRO A 90 -4.60 2.99 -1.36
C PRO A 90 -3.77 2.58 -0.14
N LEU A 91 -4.39 2.47 1.04
CA LEU A 91 -3.71 2.02 2.26
C LEU A 91 -3.31 0.54 2.16
N ASP A 92 -4.16 -0.30 1.57
CA ASP A 92 -3.84 -1.72 1.35
C ASP A 92 -2.77 -1.87 0.27
N ALA A 93 -2.80 -1.05 -0.79
CA ALA A 93 -1.72 -1.00 -1.77
C ALA A 93 -0.38 -0.65 -1.10
N TRP A 94 -0.37 0.25 -0.12
CA TRP A 94 0.83 0.56 0.65
C TRP A 94 1.32 -0.64 1.46
N ILE A 95 0.42 -1.40 2.10
CA ILE A 95 0.77 -2.63 2.84
C ILE A 95 1.35 -3.70 1.90
N PHE A 96 0.78 -3.90 0.71
CA PHE A 96 1.35 -4.80 -0.28
C PHE A 96 2.79 -4.43 -0.65
N GLN A 97 3.07 -3.13 -0.83
CA GLN A 97 4.43 -2.66 -1.11
C GLN A 97 5.39 -3.00 0.03
N GLU A 98 5.00 -2.77 1.29
CA GLU A 98 5.83 -3.09 2.46
C GLU A 98 6.13 -4.60 2.53
N ILE A 99 5.10 -5.45 2.38
CA ILE A 99 5.26 -6.91 2.40
C ILE A 99 6.24 -7.37 1.30
N ILE A 100 6.05 -6.87 0.07
CA ILE A 100 6.88 -7.24 -1.07
C ILE A 100 8.33 -6.78 -0.85
N HIS A 101 8.55 -5.60 -0.27
CA HIS A 101 9.89 -5.09 0.02
C HIS A 101 10.57 -5.87 1.16
N GLU A 102 9.86 -6.15 2.25
CA GLU A 102 10.38 -6.85 3.42
C GLU A 102 10.75 -8.31 3.10
N ASN A 103 9.99 -8.97 2.26
CA ASN A 103 10.17 -10.37 1.89
C ASN A 103 9.85 -10.61 0.41
N PRO A 104 10.68 -10.10 -0.54
CA PRO A 104 10.37 -10.14 -1.96
C PRO A 104 10.10 -11.56 -2.48
N PRO A 105 8.88 -11.87 -2.96
CA PRO A 105 8.58 -13.17 -3.54
C PRO A 105 9.17 -13.29 -4.97
N ASP A 106 9.43 -14.52 -5.41
CA ASP A 106 9.79 -14.82 -6.80
C ASP A 106 8.55 -14.91 -7.68
N VAL A 107 7.43 -15.32 -7.08
CA VAL A 107 6.12 -15.46 -7.74
C VAL A 107 5.05 -14.86 -6.86
N LEU A 108 4.27 -13.94 -7.43
CA LEU A 108 2.98 -13.52 -6.88
C LEU A 108 1.88 -14.14 -7.73
N ILE A 109 1.01 -14.93 -7.11
CA ILE A 109 -0.20 -15.44 -7.74
C ILE A 109 -1.35 -14.51 -7.37
N GLU A 110 -2.13 -14.08 -8.35
CA GLU A 110 -3.32 -13.27 -8.19
C GLU A 110 -4.52 -14.00 -8.81
N THR A 111 -5.61 -14.11 -8.07
CA THR A 111 -6.91 -14.50 -8.63
C THR A 111 -7.76 -13.25 -8.80
N GLY A 112 -8.45 -13.10 -9.94
CA GLY A 112 -9.23 -11.90 -10.23
C GLY A 112 -8.40 -10.75 -10.79
N SER A 113 -7.82 -10.91 -11.98
CA SER A 113 -7.02 -9.84 -12.59
C SER A 113 -7.85 -8.71 -13.21
N TYR A 114 -9.13 -8.93 -13.48
CA TYR A 114 -9.98 -8.00 -14.23
C TYR A 114 -9.22 -7.42 -15.44
N LYS A 115 -9.06 -6.10 -15.53
CA LYS A 115 -8.30 -5.43 -16.59
C LYS A 115 -6.79 -5.29 -16.29
N GLY A 116 -6.27 -5.99 -15.30
CA GLY A 116 -4.83 -6.10 -15.01
C GLY A 116 -4.23 -4.89 -14.31
N GLY A 117 -5.04 -4.04 -13.68
CA GLY A 117 -4.53 -2.85 -12.97
C GLY A 117 -3.68 -3.21 -11.76
N SER A 118 -4.16 -4.11 -10.91
CA SER A 118 -3.42 -4.66 -9.76
C SER A 118 -2.17 -5.41 -10.19
N ALA A 119 -2.27 -6.28 -11.20
CA ALA A 119 -1.11 -6.96 -11.76
C ALA A 119 -0.03 -5.98 -12.24
N ASN A 120 -0.42 -4.87 -12.89
CA ASN A 120 0.50 -3.81 -13.32
C ASN A 120 1.12 -3.05 -12.12
N TYR A 121 0.35 -2.83 -11.06
CA TYR A 121 0.87 -2.27 -9.81
C TYR A 121 1.95 -3.18 -9.22
N PHE A 122 1.66 -4.47 -9.03
CA PHE A 122 2.63 -5.44 -8.51
C PHE A 122 3.86 -5.59 -9.41
N ALA A 123 3.68 -5.58 -10.73
CA ALA A 123 4.80 -5.63 -11.66
C ALA A 123 5.74 -4.43 -11.51
N SER A 124 5.19 -3.24 -11.24
CA SER A 124 5.98 -2.03 -10.97
C SER A 124 6.78 -2.14 -9.66
N LEU A 125 6.22 -2.77 -8.62
CA LEU A 125 6.94 -3.05 -7.38
C LEU A 125 8.09 -4.04 -7.65
N PHE A 126 7.84 -5.10 -8.40
CA PHE A 126 8.86 -6.09 -8.76
C PHE A 126 9.96 -5.55 -9.69
N ASP A 127 9.67 -4.49 -10.45
CA ASP A 127 10.71 -3.76 -11.20
C ASP A 127 11.66 -3.02 -10.25
N MET A 128 11.12 -2.39 -9.20
CA MET A 128 11.94 -1.74 -8.17
C MET A 128 12.78 -2.77 -7.39
N GLU A 129 12.23 -3.92 -7.06
CA GLU A 129 12.93 -5.02 -6.40
C GLU A 129 13.87 -5.79 -7.35
N LYS A 130 13.80 -5.54 -8.66
CA LYS A 130 14.58 -6.21 -9.74
C LYS A 130 14.40 -7.73 -9.78
N ARG A 131 13.31 -8.24 -9.21
CA ARG A 131 13.00 -9.67 -9.15
C ARG A 131 11.50 -9.90 -9.12
N GLY A 132 11.10 -11.16 -9.28
CA GLY A 132 9.71 -11.60 -9.17
C GLY A 132 8.92 -11.45 -10.49
N ARG A 133 7.81 -12.18 -10.54
CA ARG A 133 6.81 -12.17 -11.61
C ARG A 133 5.42 -12.43 -11.06
N ILE A 134 4.40 -12.08 -11.85
CA ILE A 134 2.99 -12.23 -11.52
C ILE A 134 2.39 -13.30 -12.41
N LEU A 135 1.69 -14.25 -11.81
CA LEU A 135 0.80 -15.20 -12.48
C LEU A 135 -0.61 -14.84 -12.06
N THR A 136 -1.43 -14.35 -13.00
CA THR A 136 -2.76 -13.87 -12.67
C THR A 136 -3.83 -14.53 -13.53
N VAL A 137 -5.00 -14.82 -12.96
CA VAL A 137 -6.12 -15.48 -13.64
C VAL A 137 -7.39 -14.67 -13.57
N GLU A 138 -8.19 -14.74 -14.64
CA GLU A 138 -9.51 -14.13 -14.75
C GLU A 138 -10.42 -15.01 -15.59
N LEU A 139 -11.71 -15.01 -15.26
CA LEU A 139 -12.71 -15.72 -16.05
C LEU A 139 -12.81 -15.19 -17.47
N GLU A 140 -12.80 -13.88 -17.61
CA GLU A 140 -12.94 -13.20 -18.89
C GLU A 140 -11.59 -12.88 -19.50
N ASN A 141 -11.51 -13.01 -20.83
CA ASN A 141 -10.33 -12.65 -21.58
C ASN A 141 -10.41 -11.18 -22.05
N PHE A 142 -10.03 -10.24 -21.19
CA PHE A 142 -9.94 -8.82 -21.55
C PHE A 142 -8.74 -8.58 -22.46
N THR A 143 -8.96 -7.98 -23.63
CA THR A 143 -7.91 -7.75 -24.63
C THR A 143 -7.11 -6.46 -24.38
N ASP A 144 -7.61 -5.56 -23.55
CA ASP A 144 -7.05 -4.26 -23.19
C ASP A 144 -6.14 -4.26 -21.95
N ARG A 145 -5.73 -5.46 -21.50
CA ARG A 145 -4.81 -5.61 -20.35
C ARG A 145 -3.41 -5.08 -20.66
N PRO A 146 -2.71 -4.51 -19.66
CA PRO A 146 -1.34 -4.05 -19.84
C PRO A 146 -0.41 -5.22 -20.18
N ARG A 147 0.47 -5.01 -21.15
CA ARG A 147 1.54 -5.96 -21.46
C ARG A 147 2.77 -5.61 -20.64
N HIS A 148 3.23 -6.52 -19.81
CA HIS A 148 4.42 -6.34 -18.99
C HIS A 148 5.23 -7.65 -18.95
N PRO A 149 6.58 -7.62 -19.05
CA PRO A 149 7.40 -8.84 -19.12
C PRO A 149 7.29 -9.71 -17.85
N ARG A 150 6.86 -9.13 -16.73
CA ARG A 150 6.67 -9.85 -15.45
C ARG A 150 5.27 -10.43 -15.27
N ILE A 151 4.31 -10.15 -16.16
CA ILE A 151 2.92 -10.59 -16.00
C ILE A 151 2.60 -11.71 -16.99
N THR A 152 2.07 -12.80 -16.46
CA THR A 152 1.49 -13.89 -17.25
C THR A 152 0.01 -13.99 -16.90
N TYR A 153 -0.85 -13.76 -17.89
CA TYR A 153 -2.30 -13.86 -17.76
C TYR A 153 -2.78 -15.25 -18.12
N PHE A 154 -3.65 -15.81 -17.27
CA PHE A 154 -4.40 -17.03 -17.52
C PHE A 154 -5.88 -16.69 -17.65
N THR A 155 -6.62 -17.50 -18.41
CA THR A 155 -8.08 -17.33 -18.53
C THR A 155 -8.76 -18.61 -18.07
N GLY A 156 -9.67 -18.49 -17.13
CA GLY A 156 -10.42 -19.59 -16.54
C GLY A 156 -10.82 -19.33 -15.09
N SER A 157 -11.50 -20.29 -14.49
CA SER A 157 -11.88 -20.20 -13.08
C SER A 157 -10.66 -20.44 -12.17
N SER A 158 -10.45 -19.57 -11.19
CA SER A 158 -9.38 -19.69 -10.18
C SER A 158 -9.46 -21.01 -9.38
N VAL A 159 -10.65 -21.58 -9.24
CA VAL A 159 -10.86 -22.84 -8.53
C VAL A 159 -10.81 -24.07 -9.43
N SER A 160 -10.51 -23.91 -10.74
CA SER A 160 -10.40 -25.05 -11.64
C SER A 160 -9.08 -25.80 -11.44
N PRO A 161 -9.07 -27.13 -11.58
CA PRO A 161 -7.84 -27.94 -11.50
C PRO A 161 -6.81 -27.55 -12.56
N GLU A 162 -7.24 -27.15 -13.75
CA GLU A 162 -6.40 -26.79 -14.89
C GLU A 162 -5.60 -25.52 -14.59
N ILE A 163 -6.24 -24.49 -14.02
CA ILE A 163 -5.57 -23.25 -13.61
C ILE A 163 -4.59 -23.51 -12.48
N LEU A 164 -5.02 -24.23 -11.44
CA LEU A 164 -4.12 -24.60 -10.35
C LEU A 164 -2.89 -25.38 -10.85
N GLN A 165 -3.09 -26.33 -11.77
CA GLN A 165 -2.00 -27.08 -12.35
C GLN A 165 -1.07 -26.20 -13.19
N SER A 166 -1.63 -25.24 -13.93
CA SER A 166 -0.86 -24.29 -14.73
C SER A 166 0.01 -23.40 -13.85
N PHE A 167 -0.51 -22.93 -12.73
CA PHE A 167 0.28 -22.20 -11.73
C PHE A 167 1.40 -23.07 -11.14
N LYS A 168 1.07 -24.28 -10.69
CA LYS A 168 2.08 -25.23 -10.16
C LYS A 168 3.22 -25.51 -11.14
N LYS A 169 2.90 -25.68 -12.43
CA LYS A 169 3.90 -25.87 -13.48
C LYS A 169 4.76 -24.62 -13.75
N SER A 170 4.22 -23.44 -13.47
CA SER A 170 4.91 -22.16 -13.67
C SER A 170 5.81 -21.78 -12.49
N ILE A 171 5.69 -22.47 -11.35
CA ILE A 171 6.55 -22.28 -10.17
C ILE A 171 7.72 -23.23 -10.26
N ARG A 172 8.95 -22.72 -10.14
CA ARG A 172 10.18 -23.50 -10.12
C ARG A 172 10.49 -23.98 -8.70
N PRO A 173 11.20 -25.10 -8.55
CA PRO A 173 11.64 -25.54 -7.23
C PRO A 173 12.46 -24.47 -6.50
N GLY A 174 12.10 -24.19 -5.24
CA GLY A 174 12.80 -23.22 -4.40
C GLY A 174 12.37 -21.76 -4.58
N GLU A 175 11.46 -21.45 -5.50
CA GLU A 175 10.90 -20.10 -5.62
C GLU A 175 9.97 -19.77 -4.44
N LYS A 176 10.08 -18.54 -3.95
CA LYS A 176 9.18 -17.97 -2.93
C LYS A 176 7.88 -17.53 -3.56
N VAL A 177 6.78 -17.95 -2.98
CA VAL A 177 5.43 -17.71 -3.51
C VAL A 177 4.59 -16.94 -2.50
N MET A 178 4.03 -15.83 -2.94
CA MET A 178 2.96 -15.07 -2.30
C MET A 178 1.68 -15.24 -3.12
N VAL A 179 0.52 -15.20 -2.47
CA VAL A 179 -0.79 -15.30 -3.14
C VAL A 179 -1.70 -14.16 -2.68
N THR A 180 -2.50 -13.60 -3.59
CA THR A 180 -3.61 -12.70 -3.29
C THR A 180 -4.88 -13.21 -3.97
N LEU A 181 -5.97 -13.29 -3.21
CA LEU A 181 -7.28 -13.76 -3.64
C LEU A 181 -8.21 -12.55 -3.75
N ASP A 182 -8.55 -12.19 -4.99
CA ASP A 182 -9.34 -11.01 -5.35
C ASP A 182 -10.33 -11.32 -6.50
N SER A 183 -10.92 -12.52 -6.47
CA SER A 183 -11.79 -12.98 -7.56
C SER A 183 -13.28 -12.86 -7.18
N ASP A 184 -13.86 -13.89 -6.62
CA ASP A 184 -15.23 -13.96 -6.14
C ASP A 184 -15.22 -13.87 -4.60
N HIS A 185 -16.03 -12.99 -4.04
CA HIS A 185 -16.04 -12.74 -2.59
C HIS A 185 -17.09 -13.54 -1.83
N HIS A 186 -17.75 -14.52 -2.47
CA HIS A 186 -18.66 -15.44 -1.80
C HIS A 186 -17.89 -16.48 -0.98
N LYS A 187 -18.42 -16.78 0.21
CA LYS A 187 -17.78 -17.66 1.19
C LYS A 187 -17.22 -18.95 0.60
N ASP A 188 -18.06 -19.70 -0.13
CA ASP A 188 -17.68 -21.02 -0.62
C ASP A 188 -16.57 -20.97 -1.67
N HIS A 189 -16.56 -19.91 -2.49
CA HIS A 189 -15.51 -19.68 -3.47
C HIS A 189 -14.18 -19.33 -2.80
N VAL A 190 -14.19 -18.34 -1.91
CA VAL A 190 -13.00 -17.91 -1.17
C VAL A 190 -12.42 -19.05 -0.33
N LEU A 191 -13.28 -19.82 0.35
CA LEU A 191 -12.84 -20.98 1.12
C LEU A 191 -12.19 -22.04 0.22
N LYS A 192 -12.73 -22.25 -0.98
CA LYS A 192 -12.14 -23.15 -1.97
C LYS A 192 -10.78 -22.66 -2.45
N GLU A 193 -10.64 -21.37 -2.75
CA GLU A 193 -9.35 -20.79 -3.10
C GLU A 193 -8.33 -20.92 -1.95
N LEU A 194 -8.71 -20.59 -0.72
CA LEU A 194 -7.87 -20.77 0.46
C LEU A 194 -7.35 -22.22 0.58
N GLN A 195 -8.21 -23.21 0.37
CA GLN A 195 -7.83 -24.63 0.40
C GLN A 195 -6.86 -25.01 -0.73
N LEU A 196 -7.06 -24.46 -1.93
CA LEU A 196 -6.25 -24.80 -3.11
C LEU A 196 -4.88 -24.12 -3.10
N TYR A 197 -4.83 -22.85 -2.72
CA TYR A 197 -3.64 -22.02 -2.84
C TYR A 197 -2.76 -21.97 -1.59
N SER A 198 -3.31 -22.28 -0.41
CA SER A 198 -2.53 -22.21 0.85
C SER A 198 -1.26 -23.06 0.83
N SER A 199 -1.28 -24.22 0.17
CA SER A 199 -0.12 -25.09 0.08
C SER A 199 1.01 -24.51 -0.82
N LEU A 200 0.69 -23.56 -1.69
CA LEU A 200 1.65 -22.92 -2.60
C LEU A 200 2.45 -21.80 -1.94
N VAL A 201 1.87 -21.12 -0.96
CA VAL A 201 2.55 -20.00 -0.28
C VAL A 201 3.77 -20.49 0.46
N THR A 202 4.88 -19.80 0.36
CA THR A 202 6.11 -20.15 1.09
C THR A 202 5.97 -19.79 2.57
N VAL A 203 6.56 -20.56 3.46
CA VAL A 203 6.60 -20.24 4.90
C VAL A 203 7.29 -18.88 5.09
N GLY A 204 6.65 -17.99 5.84
CA GLY A 204 7.07 -16.60 6.03
C GLY A 204 6.40 -15.61 5.08
N ASP A 205 5.82 -16.08 3.97
CA ASP A 205 5.06 -15.27 3.01
C ASP A 205 3.56 -15.20 3.33
N TYR A 206 2.82 -14.48 2.50
CA TYR A 206 1.41 -14.15 2.73
C TYR A 206 0.48 -14.81 1.72
N LEU A 207 -0.68 -15.21 2.21
CA LEU A 207 -1.89 -15.47 1.48
C LEU A 207 -2.88 -14.35 1.84
N VAL A 208 -3.08 -13.40 0.95
CA VAL A 208 -3.96 -12.27 1.20
C VAL A 208 -5.36 -12.59 0.68
N VAL A 209 -6.38 -12.39 1.49
CA VAL A 209 -7.78 -12.43 1.09
C VAL A 209 -8.29 -11.01 1.02
N GLU A 210 -8.56 -10.54 -0.19
CA GLU A 210 -9.05 -9.17 -0.38
C GLU A 210 -10.56 -9.09 -0.12
N ASP A 211 -11.02 -7.87 0.18
CA ASP A 211 -12.42 -7.54 0.48
C ASP A 211 -13.08 -8.43 1.56
N SER A 212 -12.28 -8.83 2.57
CA SER A 212 -12.78 -9.57 3.74
C SER A 212 -13.56 -8.70 4.74
N ILE A 213 -14.01 -7.53 4.32
CA ILE A 213 -14.88 -6.67 5.12
C ILE A 213 -16.30 -7.25 5.22
N LYS A 214 -16.99 -6.92 6.32
CA LYS A 214 -18.44 -7.22 6.43
C LYS A 214 -19.21 -6.21 5.58
N ASN A 215 -19.46 -6.54 4.34
CA ASN A 215 -20.22 -5.71 3.41
C ASN A 215 -21.30 -6.57 2.72
N PRO A 216 -22.56 -6.10 2.61
CA PRO A 216 -23.61 -6.84 1.90
C PRO A 216 -23.29 -7.14 0.43
N ASN A 217 -22.42 -6.35 -0.19
CA ASN A 217 -21.99 -6.56 -1.58
C ASN A 217 -20.84 -7.58 -1.72
N TYR A 218 -20.21 -7.96 -0.61
CA TYR A 218 -19.10 -8.92 -0.57
C TYR A 218 -19.37 -9.96 0.54
N PRO A 219 -20.43 -10.75 0.39
CA PRO A 219 -20.84 -11.66 1.45
C PRO A 219 -19.94 -12.88 1.51
N GLY A 220 -19.21 -13.03 2.63
CA GLY A 220 -18.64 -14.30 2.99
C GLY A 220 -17.13 -14.43 2.96
N ALA A 221 -16.36 -13.47 2.43
CA ALA A 221 -14.90 -13.54 2.46
C ALA A 221 -14.35 -13.58 3.90
N MET A 222 -14.92 -12.79 4.82
CA MET A 222 -14.55 -12.84 6.25
C MET A 222 -14.87 -14.21 6.86
N GLU A 223 -16.06 -14.74 6.61
CA GLU A 223 -16.50 -16.04 7.12
C GLU A 223 -15.63 -17.17 6.57
N ALA A 224 -15.16 -17.06 5.34
CA ALA A 224 -14.21 -18.02 4.76
C ALA A 224 -12.86 -17.98 5.45
N VAL A 225 -12.34 -16.78 5.74
CA VAL A 225 -11.09 -16.57 6.48
C VAL A 225 -11.20 -17.16 7.90
N GLU A 226 -12.28 -16.86 8.61
CA GLU A 226 -12.52 -17.37 9.98
C GLU A 226 -12.58 -18.91 10.00
N GLU A 227 -13.30 -19.51 9.05
CA GLU A 227 -13.38 -20.96 8.91
C GLU A 227 -12.03 -21.60 8.55
N PHE A 228 -11.30 -21.00 7.62
CA PHE A 228 -9.97 -21.47 7.24
C PHE A 228 -8.98 -21.44 8.41
N LEU A 229 -8.92 -20.34 9.14
CA LEU A 229 -8.01 -20.21 10.28
C LEU A 229 -8.35 -21.15 11.44
N LYS A 230 -9.64 -21.44 11.66
CA LYS A 230 -10.08 -22.41 12.66
C LYS A 230 -9.56 -23.83 12.34
N ASN A 231 -9.42 -24.15 11.06
CA ASN A 231 -9.05 -25.49 10.60
C ASN A 231 -7.59 -25.59 10.10
N ASN A 232 -6.83 -24.51 10.09
CA ASN A 232 -5.48 -24.49 9.55
C ASN A 232 -4.51 -23.67 10.44
N SER A 233 -3.80 -24.37 11.31
CA SER A 233 -2.82 -23.78 12.23
C SER A 233 -1.49 -23.35 11.56
N ASN A 234 -1.33 -23.56 10.25
CA ASN A 234 -0.14 -23.12 9.51
C ASN A 234 -0.18 -21.62 9.18
N TYR A 235 -1.32 -20.96 9.41
CA TYR A 235 -1.54 -19.55 9.11
C TYR A 235 -2.01 -18.77 10.33
N VAL A 236 -1.65 -17.49 10.35
CA VAL A 236 -2.16 -16.52 11.33
C VAL A 236 -2.57 -15.24 10.60
N ALA A 237 -3.61 -14.56 11.09
CA ALA A 237 -3.93 -13.21 10.63
C ALA A 237 -2.90 -12.22 11.22
N ASP A 238 -2.11 -11.59 10.38
CA ASP A 238 -1.10 -10.62 10.78
C ASP A 238 -1.73 -9.24 10.98
N LYS A 239 -2.15 -8.96 12.21
CA LYS A 239 -2.77 -7.69 12.59
C LYS A 239 -1.85 -6.46 12.45
N SER A 240 -0.54 -6.65 12.37
CA SER A 240 0.39 -5.54 12.15
C SER A 240 0.20 -4.89 10.77
N ARG A 241 -0.40 -5.61 9.83
CA ARG A 241 -0.72 -5.11 8.48
C ARG A 241 -1.98 -4.25 8.43
N GLU A 242 -2.76 -4.21 9.51
CA GLU A 242 -3.94 -3.36 9.67
C GLU A 242 -3.62 -2.03 10.38
N LYS A 243 -2.36 -1.64 10.44
CA LYS A 243 -1.83 -0.50 11.24
C LYS A 243 -2.42 0.87 10.90
N PHE A 244 -3.00 1.04 9.73
CA PHE A 244 -3.64 2.29 9.35
C PHE A 244 -5.05 2.47 9.92
N GLY A 245 -5.56 1.45 10.63
CA GLY A 245 -6.92 1.46 11.20
C GLY A 245 -8.04 1.34 10.17
N PHE A 246 -7.72 1.33 8.88
CA PHE A 246 -8.62 1.12 7.76
C PHE A 246 -7.98 0.17 6.75
N THR A 247 -8.67 -0.91 6.42
CA THR A 247 -8.29 -1.88 5.39
C THR A 247 -9.55 -2.51 4.79
N ALA A 248 -9.53 -2.82 3.50
CA ALA A 248 -10.54 -3.67 2.88
C ALA A 248 -10.37 -5.14 3.27
N ASN A 249 -9.22 -5.51 3.85
CA ASN A 249 -8.81 -6.87 4.11
C ASN A 249 -8.68 -7.20 5.62
N PRO A 250 -9.66 -6.86 6.49
CA PRO A 250 -9.56 -7.15 7.91
C PRO A 250 -9.48 -8.67 8.13
N ASN A 251 -8.52 -9.13 8.95
CA ASN A 251 -8.12 -10.54 9.10
C ASN A 251 -7.63 -11.24 7.81
N GLY A 252 -7.66 -10.57 6.65
CA GLY A 252 -7.29 -11.15 5.36
C GLY A 252 -5.79 -11.21 5.08
N TRP A 253 -4.94 -10.59 5.89
CA TRP A 253 -3.48 -10.64 5.79
C TRP A 253 -2.94 -11.90 6.45
N LEU A 254 -3.06 -13.06 5.75
CA LEU A 254 -2.72 -14.36 6.33
C LEU A 254 -1.24 -14.67 6.11
N LYS A 255 -0.46 -14.68 7.18
CA LYS A 255 0.96 -15.06 7.14
C LYS A 255 1.11 -16.56 7.36
N ARG A 256 1.82 -17.26 6.46
CA ARG A 256 2.18 -18.67 6.64
C ARG A 256 3.31 -18.81 7.64
N ILE A 257 3.09 -19.55 8.71
CA ILE A 257 4.05 -19.74 9.80
C ILE A 257 4.67 -21.16 9.86
N ARG A 258 4.06 -22.11 9.11
CA ARG A 258 4.53 -23.51 9.02
C ARG A 258 4.30 -24.11 7.64
#